data_bb97e9f8e20ce75ce640d6e5228e7723
#
_entry.id   bb97e9f8e20ce75ce640d6e5228e7723
#
_cell.length_a   1.000
_cell.length_b   1.000
_cell.length_c   1.000
_cell.angle_alpha   90.00
_cell.angle_beta   90.00
_cell.angle_gamma   90.00
#
_symmetry.space_group_name_H-M   'P 1'
#
loop_
_entity.id
_entity.type
_entity.pdbx_description
1 polymer ?
#
loop_
_entity_poly.entity_id
_entity_poly.type
_entity_poly.pdbx_seq_one_letter_code
_entity_poly.pdbx_strand_id
1 'polypeptide(L)'
;MIHIDGKNISIKQGDITAETTDAIVNPANSQLLHGGGAARAIAVKGGPAIEEQSRRLIDRIGEVPTGKAVMTDAGRLPCKFVIHTVGPVWGEGDEPEKLRRAVWNVLTLAELYNLRSVSMPAISSGVFGFPKPLCAEILLATAAEFLKQPAVSLNEVVMCNHDRQTTEIFMAAARAFPAMNG
;
A
#
# COMPACT_ATOMS: atom_id res chain seq x y z
N MET A 1 -2.40 -16.28 -5.76
CA MET A 1 -2.62 -16.21 -4.30
C MET A 1 -1.43 -16.87 -3.63
N ILE A 2 -0.84 -16.22 -2.64
CA ILE A 2 0.24 -16.76 -1.81
C ILE A 2 -0.35 -17.01 -0.42
N HIS A 3 -0.17 -18.23 0.11
CA HIS A 3 -0.64 -18.61 1.44
C HIS A 3 0.52 -18.61 2.43
N ILE A 4 0.32 -18.01 3.60
CA ILE A 4 1.34 -17.86 4.64
C ILE A 4 0.67 -18.10 6.01
N ASP A 5 0.90 -19.25 6.62
CA ASP A 5 0.42 -19.58 7.97
C ASP A 5 -1.06 -19.24 8.20
N GLY A 6 -1.92 -19.65 7.26
CA GLY A 6 -3.36 -19.38 7.31
C GLY A 6 -3.79 -17.97 6.86
N LYS A 7 -2.86 -17.13 6.44
CA LYS A 7 -3.08 -15.78 5.91
C LYS A 7 -2.84 -15.75 4.40
N ASN A 8 -3.27 -14.69 3.73
CA ASN A 8 -3.25 -14.65 2.26
C ASN A 8 -2.67 -13.34 1.72
N ILE A 9 -1.92 -13.46 0.62
CA ILE A 9 -1.64 -12.35 -0.28
C ILE A 9 -2.32 -12.65 -1.60
N SER A 10 -3.25 -11.80 -2.02
CA SER A 10 -3.95 -11.92 -3.29
C SER A 10 -3.52 -10.82 -4.25
N ILE A 11 -3.67 -11.08 -5.56
CA ILE A 11 -3.35 -10.13 -6.63
C ILE A 11 -4.55 -10.02 -7.52
N LYS A 12 -4.97 -8.80 -7.81
CA LYS A 12 -6.11 -8.54 -8.70
C LYS A 12 -5.89 -7.28 -9.53
N GLN A 13 -6.54 -7.23 -10.68
CA GLN A 13 -6.78 -5.98 -11.37
C GLN A 13 -8.05 -5.36 -10.79
N GLY A 14 -7.99 -4.07 -10.43
CA GLY A 14 -9.16 -3.41 -9.88
C GLY A 14 -8.95 -1.91 -9.63
N ASP A 15 -10.02 -1.29 -9.16
CA ASP A 15 -10.02 0.09 -8.69
C ASP A 15 -9.83 0.09 -7.17
N ILE A 16 -8.71 0.62 -6.70
CA ILE A 16 -8.38 0.69 -5.28
C ILE A 16 -9.48 1.40 -4.46
N THR A 17 -10.21 2.32 -5.08
CA THR A 17 -11.29 3.07 -4.42
C THR A 17 -12.60 2.28 -4.27
N ALA A 18 -12.67 1.10 -4.88
CA ALA A 18 -13.80 0.17 -4.75
C ALA A 18 -13.50 -1.00 -3.79
N GLU A 19 -12.30 -1.05 -3.24
CA GLU A 19 -11.89 -2.10 -2.30
C GLU A 19 -12.64 -1.99 -0.97
N THR A 20 -13.08 -3.15 -0.46
CA THR A 20 -13.84 -3.28 0.79
C THR A 20 -13.02 -3.85 1.93
N THR A 21 -11.70 -3.94 1.78
CA THR A 21 -10.77 -4.27 2.86
C THR A 21 -10.86 -3.22 3.98
N ASP A 22 -10.38 -3.54 5.17
CA ASP A 22 -10.44 -2.60 6.30
C ASP A 22 -9.73 -1.28 6.01
N ALA A 23 -8.61 -1.33 5.28
CA ALA A 23 -7.95 -0.13 4.79
C ALA A 23 -7.47 -0.29 3.35
N ILE A 24 -7.37 0.84 2.65
CA ILE A 24 -6.67 0.95 1.37
C ILE A 24 -5.42 1.81 1.54
N VAL A 25 -4.42 1.58 0.69
CA VAL A 25 -3.17 2.33 0.70
C VAL A 25 -3.18 3.39 -0.39
N ASN A 26 -2.89 4.62 0.01
CA ASN A 26 -2.64 5.74 -0.90
C ASN A 26 -1.12 5.90 -1.13
N PRO A 27 -0.64 5.79 -2.37
CA PRO A 27 0.73 6.15 -2.71
C PRO A 27 0.87 7.68 -2.73
N ALA A 28 1.24 8.24 -1.59
CA ALA A 28 1.25 9.68 -1.34
C ALA A 28 2.59 10.35 -1.66
N ASN A 29 2.59 11.67 -1.76
CA ASN A 29 3.79 12.50 -1.63
C ASN A 29 3.95 12.98 -0.16
N SER A 30 5.11 13.57 0.15
CA SER A 30 5.45 13.99 1.51
C SER A 30 4.50 15.04 2.10
N GLN A 31 3.85 15.83 1.28
CA GLN A 31 2.90 16.88 1.70
C GLN A 31 1.44 16.41 1.69
N LEU A 32 1.19 15.13 1.39
CA LEU A 32 -0.16 14.57 1.25
C LEU A 32 -1.06 15.36 0.30
N LEU A 33 -0.47 15.90 -0.78
CA LEU A 33 -1.22 16.56 -1.84
C LEU A 33 -1.67 15.52 -2.87
N HIS A 34 -2.99 15.39 -3.02
CA HIS A 34 -3.62 14.33 -3.81
C HIS A 34 -3.87 14.78 -5.26
N GLY A 35 -2.81 15.20 -5.97
CA GLY A 35 -2.90 15.88 -7.25
C GLY A 35 -3.10 14.99 -8.48
N GLY A 36 -2.80 13.70 -8.41
CA GLY A 36 -2.85 12.81 -9.56
C GLY A 36 -2.94 11.33 -9.22
N GLY A 37 -3.17 10.49 -10.23
CA GLY A 37 -3.17 9.04 -10.13
C GLY A 37 -4.14 8.49 -9.08
N ALA A 38 -3.72 7.45 -8.37
CA ALA A 38 -4.49 6.82 -7.31
C ALA A 38 -4.83 7.80 -6.18
N ALA A 39 -3.91 8.69 -5.81
CA ALA A 39 -4.12 9.68 -4.75
C ALA A 39 -5.31 10.60 -5.05
N ARG A 40 -5.40 11.11 -6.29
CA ARG A 40 -6.54 11.92 -6.71
C ARG A 40 -7.84 11.13 -6.72
N ALA A 41 -7.82 9.92 -7.24
CA ALA A 41 -9.02 9.07 -7.26
C ALA A 41 -9.55 8.81 -5.86
N ILE A 42 -8.66 8.50 -4.91
CA ILE A 42 -9.00 8.28 -3.50
C ILE A 42 -9.59 9.55 -2.87
N ALA A 43 -8.96 10.71 -3.06
CA ALA A 43 -9.44 11.98 -2.52
C ALA A 43 -10.80 12.39 -3.10
N VAL A 44 -11.00 12.27 -4.40
CA VAL A 44 -12.26 12.60 -5.08
C VAL A 44 -13.40 11.70 -4.61
N LYS A 45 -13.19 10.39 -4.58
CA LYS A 45 -14.23 9.43 -4.17
C LYS A 45 -14.47 9.42 -2.66
N GLY A 46 -13.42 9.57 -1.88
CA GLY A 46 -13.52 9.66 -0.42
C GLY A 46 -14.11 10.96 0.09
N GLY A 47 -13.97 12.03 -0.71
CA GLY A 47 -14.53 13.33 -0.40
C GLY A 47 -13.67 14.20 0.53
N PRO A 48 -14.20 15.34 1.00
CA PRO A 48 -13.43 16.37 1.68
C PRO A 48 -12.71 15.92 2.96
N ALA A 49 -13.24 14.90 3.64
CA ALA A 49 -12.67 14.40 4.89
C ALA A 49 -11.21 13.95 4.73
N ILE A 50 -10.87 13.33 3.60
CA ILE A 50 -9.50 12.86 3.34
C ILE A 50 -8.54 14.05 3.21
N GLU A 51 -8.89 15.06 2.42
CA GLU A 51 -8.06 16.25 2.23
C GLU A 51 -7.92 17.06 3.51
N GLU A 52 -9.01 17.23 4.25
CA GLU A 52 -9.01 17.97 5.51
C GLU A 52 -8.14 17.31 6.57
N GLN A 53 -8.26 15.99 6.74
CA GLN A 53 -7.44 15.24 7.69
C GLN A 53 -5.97 15.19 7.25
N SER A 54 -5.69 15.03 5.95
CA SER A 54 -4.33 15.10 5.40
C SER A 54 -3.68 16.44 5.71
N ARG A 55 -4.38 17.56 5.50
CA ARG A 55 -3.88 18.89 5.84
C ARG A 55 -3.61 19.04 7.33
N ARG A 56 -4.53 18.60 8.20
CA ARG A 56 -4.34 18.66 9.66
C ARG A 56 -3.12 17.84 10.11
N LEU A 57 -2.86 16.70 9.47
CA LEU A 57 -1.66 15.91 9.74
C LEU A 57 -0.40 16.70 9.37
N ILE A 58 -0.34 17.25 8.16
CA ILE A 58 0.82 18.02 7.71
C ILE A 58 1.03 19.28 8.57
N ASP A 59 -0.03 19.97 8.95
CA ASP A 59 0.06 21.13 9.86
C ASP A 59 0.72 20.77 11.22
N ARG A 60 0.57 19.53 11.67
CA ARG A 60 1.16 19.04 12.93
C ARG A 60 2.57 18.51 12.80
N ILE A 61 2.86 17.77 11.72
CA ILE A 61 4.11 17.02 11.60
C ILE A 61 5.08 17.61 10.54
N GLY A 62 4.62 18.58 9.74
CA GLY A 62 5.39 19.23 8.66
C GLY A 62 5.37 18.43 7.37
N GLU A 63 5.80 17.19 7.40
CA GLU A 63 5.80 16.30 6.24
C GLU A 63 5.75 14.83 6.66
N VAL A 64 5.40 13.95 5.73
CA VAL A 64 5.56 12.50 5.85
C VAL A 64 6.83 12.11 5.10
N PRO A 65 7.92 11.71 5.78
CA PRO A 65 9.16 11.31 5.12
C PRO A 65 9.00 10.04 4.28
N THR A 66 9.84 9.88 3.26
CA THR A 66 9.91 8.65 2.47
C THR A 66 10.13 7.42 3.36
N GLY A 67 9.34 6.38 3.12
CA GLY A 67 9.34 5.15 3.92
C GLY A 67 8.42 5.19 5.13
N LYS A 68 7.76 6.31 5.42
CA LYS A 68 6.79 6.46 6.52
C LYS A 68 5.36 6.35 6.04
N ALA A 69 4.46 6.13 6.99
CA ALA A 69 3.02 6.04 6.73
C ALA A 69 2.22 6.75 7.82
N VAL A 70 1.09 7.32 7.43
CA VAL A 70 0.09 7.94 8.31
C VAL A 70 -1.30 7.49 7.89
N MET A 71 -2.31 7.70 8.74
CA MET A 71 -3.65 7.22 8.48
C MET A 71 -4.69 8.32 8.63
N THR A 72 -5.70 8.28 7.76
CA THR A 72 -6.93 9.08 7.84
C THR A 72 -8.15 8.17 7.81
N ASP A 73 -9.31 8.73 8.16
CA ASP A 73 -10.58 8.08 7.83
C ASP A 73 -10.74 7.96 6.32
N ALA A 74 -11.61 7.06 5.90
CA ALA A 74 -11.85 6.81 4.48
C ALA A 74 -12.94 7.70 3.85
N GLY A 75 -13.61 8.52 4.64
CA GLY A 75 -14.70 9.36 4.16
C GLY A 75 -15.84 8.51 3.58
N ARG A 76 -16.13 8.69 2.28
CA ARG A 76 -17.19 7.97 1.56
C ARG A 76 -16.74 6.68 0.88
N LEU A 77 -15.47 6.30 1.01
CA LEU A 77 -14.97 5.05 0.47
C LEU A 77 -15.54 3.84 1.22
N PRO A 78 -15.63 2.65 0.58
CA PRO A 78 -16.21 1.46 1.21
C PRO A 78 -15.32 0.79 2.27
N CYS A 79 -14.10 1.25 2.46
CA CYS A 79 -13.17 0.83 3.52
C CYS A 79 -13.32 1.71 4.78
N LYS A 80 -12.62 1.36 5.86
CA LYS A 80 -12.65 2.13 7.13
C LYS A 80 -11.61 3.24 7.17
N PHE A 81 -10.42 2.98 6.61
CA PHE A 81 -9.27 3.87 6.69
C PHE A 81 -8.53 3.98 5.35
N VAL A 82 -7.82 5.09 5.19
CA VAL A 82 -6.79 5.25 4.14
C VAL A 82 -5.43 5.37 4.83
N ILE A 83 -4.51 4.48 4.47
CA ILE A 83 -3.12 4.54 4.91
C ILE A 83 -2.32 5.23 3.82
N HIS A 84 -1.82 6.42 4.10
CA HIS A 84 -0.98 7.20 3.18
C HIS A 84 0.48 6.84 3.43
N THR A 85 1.18 6.37 2.42
CA THR A 85 2.61 6.07 2.51
C THR A 85 3.39 6.76 1.41
N VAL A 86 4.57 7.24 1.75
CA VAL A 86 5.47 7.91 0.81
C VAL A 86 6.55 6.92 0.38
N GLY A 87 6.38 6.37 -0.82
CA GLY A 87 7.40 5.56 -1.45
C GLY A 87 8.50 6.42 -2.09
N PRO A 88 9.64 5.83 -2.47
CA PRO A 88 10.76 6.54 -3.10
C PRO A 88 10.43 6.96 -4.53
N VAL A 89 11.09 8.05 -4.97
CA VAL A 89 11.22 8.42 -6.37
C VAL A 89 12.41 7.68 -6.95
N TRP A 90 12.25 7.05 -8.12
CA TRP A 90 13.34 6.31 -8.76
C TRP A 90 14.48 7.27 -9.14
N GLY A 91 15.71 6.91 -8.75
CA GLY A 91 16.91 7.71 -8.94
C GLY A 91 17.36 8.54 -7.74
N GLU A 92 16.61 8.53 -6.64
CA GLU A 92 17.00 9.27 -5.41
C GLU A 92 17.98 8.53 -4.50
N GLY A 93 18.24 7.24 -4.77
CA GLY A 93 19.14 6.38 -3.99
C GLY A 93 18.44 5.57 -2.91
N ASP A 94 18.91 4.34 -2.72
CA ASP A 94 18.43 3.39 -1.70
C ASP A 94 16.92 3.04 -1.84
N GLU A 95 16.41 3.13 -3.08
CA GLU A 95 14.98 3.02 -3.36
C GLU A 95 14.38 1.66 -2.97
N PRO A 96 15.05 0.51 -3.19
CA PRO A 96 14.51 -0.77 -2.77
C PRO A 96 14.24 -0.84 -1.27
N GLU A 97 15.16 -0.39 -0.43
CA GLU A 97 15.00 -0.38 1.02
C GLU A 97 13.97 0.67 1.48
N LYS A 98 13.92 1.82 0.84
CA LYS A 98 12.90 2.85 1.10
C LYS A 98 11.50 2.33 0.79
N LEU A 99 11.32 1.61 -0.32
CA LEU A 99 10.04 0.99 -0.67
C LEU A 99 9.67 -0.11 0.33
N ARG A 100 10.62 -0.96 0.70
CA ARG A 100 10.43 -1.98 1.72
C ARG A 100 9.93 -1.37 3.04
N ARG A 101 10.57 -0.30 3.51
CA ARG A 101 10.17 0.43 4.73
C ARG A 101 8.78 1.03 4.61
N ALA A 102 8.42 1.58 3.45
CA ALA A 102 7.08 2.12 3.21
C ALA A 102 6.01 1.04 3.38
N VAL A 103 6.20 -0.12 2.75
CA VAL A 103 5.27 -1.27 2.86
C VAL A 103 5.22 -1.80 4.30
N TRP A 104 6.38 -1.96 4.94
CA TRP A 104 6.46 -2.42 6.33
C TRP A 104 5.69 -1.50 7.29
N ASN A 105 5.85 -0.19 7.16
CA ASN A 105 5.15 0.79 8.00
C ASN A 105 3.63 0.82 7.73
N VAL A 106 3.20 0.58 6.49
CA VAL A 106 1.77 0.39 6.18
C VAL A 106 1.19 -0.77 6.96
N LEU A 107 1.87 -1.94 6.90
CA LEU A 107 1.40 -3.15 7.57
C LEU A 107 1.48 -3.02 9.10
N THR A 108 2.50 -2.32 9.61
CA THR A 108 2.61 -2.00 11.04
C THR A 108 1.45 -1.14 11.52
N LEU A 109 1.06 -0.11 10.76
CA LEU A 109 -0.12 0.71 11.09
C LEU A 109 -1.39 -0.13 11.07
N ALA A 110 -1.58 -0.97 10.05
CA ALA A 110 -2.73 -1.85 9.97
C ALA A 110 -2.82 -2.76 11.22
N GLU A 111 -1.71 -3.34 11.64
CA GLU A 111 -1.65 -4.19 12.84
C GLU A 111 -1.94 -3.40 14.12
N LEU A 112 -1.36 -2.20 14.30
CA LEU A 112 -1.60 -1.33 15.45
C LEU A 112 -3.08 -0.94 15.62
N TYR A 113 -3.82 -0.86 14.52
CA TYR A 113 -5.25 -0.58 14.52
C TYR A 113 -6.11 -1.84 14.46
N ASN A 114 -5.52 -3.02 14.65
CA ASN A 114 -6.20 -4.32 14.62
C ASN A 114 -7.00 -4.57 13.33
N LEU A 115 -6.48 -4.10 12.18
CA LEU A 115 -7.11 -4.33 10.89
C LEU A 115 -6.85 -5.78 10.43
N ARG A 116 -7.83 -6.35 9.74
CA ARG A 116 -7.77 -7.73 9.23
C ARG A 116 -7.34 -7.79 7.77
N SER A 117 -7.54 -6.73 7.02
CA SER A 117 -7.27 -6.71 5.58
C SER A 117 -6.83 -5.34 5.09
N VAL A 118 -5.90 -5.34 4.14
CA VAL A 118 -5.36 -4.12 3.50
C VAL A 118 -5.22 -4.34 2.00
N SER A 119 -5.72 -3.40 1.19
CA SER A 119 -5.47 -3.36 -0.25
C SER A 119 -4.45 -2.27 -0.58
N MET A 120 -3.45 -2.59 -1.39
CA MET A 120 -2.42 -1.64 -1.81
C MET A 120 -2.14 -1.71 -3.32
N PRO A 121 -1.87 -0.56 -3.97
CA PRO A 121 -1.45 -0.52 -5.37
C PRO A 121 0.06 -0.76 -5.47
N ALA A 122 0.59 -0.79 -6.70
CA ALA A 122 2.02 -0.83 -6.98
C ALA A 122 2.69 0.51 -6.60
N ILE A 123 3.00 0.68 -5.32
CA ILE A 123 3.56 1.90 -4.73
C ILE A 123 4.81 2.35 -5.48
N SER A 124 4.95 3.65 -5.74
CA SER A 124 6.06 4.28 -6.47
C SER A 124 6.19 3.91 -7.96
N SER A 125 5.42 2.96 -8.50
CA SER A 125 5.59 2.47 -9.87
C SER A 125 4.87 3.33 -10.94
N GLY A 126 4.14 4.33 -10.52
CA GLY A 126 3.51 5.33 -11.41
C GLY A 126 4.46 6.49 -11.71
N VAL A 127 4.05 7.71 -11.33
CA VAL A 127 4.82 8.96 -11.58
C VAL A 127 6.22 8.92 -10.97
N PHE A 128 6.42 8.22 -9.85
CA PHE A 128 7.73 8.07 -9.21
C PHE A 128 8.70 7.16 -9.97
N GLY A 129 8.25 6.46 -11.00
CA GLY A 129 9.07 5.74 -11.96
C GLY A 129 9.77 4.48 -11.44
N PHE A 130 9.39 3.95 -10.29
CA PHE A 130 9.98 2.71 -9.77
C PHE A 130 9.70 1.54 -10.71
N PRO A 131 10.71 0.71 -11.08
CA PRO A 131 10.53 -0.40 -12.01
C PRO A 131 9.48 -1.40 -11.50
N LYS A 132 8.43 -1.63 -12.29
CA LYS A 132 7.30 -2.48 -11.89
C LYS A 132 7.67 -3.92 -11.46
N PRO A 133 8.59 -4.63 -12.15
CA PRO A 133 9.00 -5.97 -11.71
C PRO A 133 9.65 -5.96 -10.32
N LEU A 134 10.58 -5.03 -10.07
CA LEU A 134 11.24 -4.91 -8.78
C LEU A 134 10.25 -4.44 -7.68
N CYS A 135 9.32 -3.54 -8.03
CA CYS A 135 8.24 -3.16 -7.14
C CYS A 135 7.41 -4.37 -6.69
N ALA A 136 7.00 -5.23 -7.64
CA ALA A 136 6.24 -6.44 -7.35
C ALA A 136 7.00 -7.38 -6.39
N GLU A 137 8.27 -7.64 -6.67
CA GLU A 137 9.12 -8.47 -5.81
C GLU A 137 9.20 -7.93 -4.38
N ILE A 138 9.46 -6.63 -4.21
CA ILE A 138 9.61 -6.00 -2.91
C ILE A 138 8.28 -6.01 -2.13
N LEU A 139 7.17 -5.63 -2.78
CA LEU A 139 5.87 -5.61 -2.12
C LEU A 139 5.46 -7.00 -1.64
N LEU A 140 5.59 -8.01 -2.51
CA LEU A 140 5.23 -9.39 -2.18
C LEU A 140 6.13 -9.97 -1.08
N ALA A 141 7.45 -9.78 -1.19
CA ALA A 141 8.40 -10.27 -0.20
C ALA A 141 8.19 -9.61 1.17
N THR A 142 8.00 -8.31 1.20
CA THR A 142 7.78 -7.56 2.45
C THR A 142 6.47 -7.96 3.11
N ALA A 143 5.39 -8.08 2.35
CA ALA A 143 4.11 -8.53 2.88
C ALA A 143 4.20 -9.96 3.43
N ALA A 144 4.88 -10.85 2.73
CA ALA A 144 5.09 -12.23 3.16
C ALA A 144 5.90 -12.32 4.46
N GLU A 145 7.00 -11.56 4.54
CA GLU A 145 7.84 -11.48 5.74
C GLU A 145 7.06 -10.94 6.95
N PHE A 146 6.24 -9.90 6.73
CA PHE A 146 5.41 -9.32 7.78
C PHE A 146 4.37 -10.31 8.30
N LEU A 147 3.64 -10.97 7.39
CA LEU A 147 2.57 -11.92 7.75
C LEU A 147 3.08 -13.17 8.49
N LYS A 148 4.36 -13.51 8.35
CA LYS A 148 5.00 -14.61 9.10
C LYS A 148 5.29 -14.30 10.56
N GLN A 149 5.28 -13.04 10.94
CA GLN A 149 5.58 -12.69 12.32
C GLN A 149 4.54 -13.30 13.27
N PRO A 150 4.98 -13.81 14.45
CA PRO A 150 4.08 -14.36 15.44
C PRO A 150 3.10 -13.28 15.92
N ALA A 151 1.87 -13.70 16.19
CA ALA A 151 0.79 -12.87 16.72
C ALA A 151 0.28 -11.72 15.81
N VAL A 152 0.66 -11.69 14.52
CA VAL A 152 0.07 -10.75 13.56
C VAL A 152 -1.39 -11.12 13.29
N SER A 153 -2.28 -10.14 13.50
CA SER A 153 -3.73 -10.31 13.34
C SER A 153 -4.20 -10.03 11.91
N LEU A 154 -3.40 -9.35 11.09
CA LEU A 154 -3.67 -9.09 9.68
C LEU A 154 -3.73 -10.40 8.90
N ASN A 155 -4.85 -10.67 8.23
CA ASN A 155 -5.13 -11.94 7.57
C ASN A 155 -4.98 -11.86 6.05
N GLU A 156 -5.18 -10.69 5.48
CA GLU A 156 -5.22 -10.52 4.03
C GLU A 156 -4.53 -9.24 3.58
N VAL A 157 -3.64 -9.41 2.60
CA VAL A 157 -3.05 -8.30 1.85
C VAL A 157 -3.43 -8.46 0.39
N VAL A 158 -4.07 -7.44 -0.20
CA VAL A 158 -4.50 -7.44 -1.59
C VAL A 158 -3.60 -6.50 -2.39
N MET A 159 -2.90 -7.02 -3.40
CA MET A 159 -2.20 -6.21 -4.40
C MET A 159 -3.21 -5.83 -5.48
N CYS A 160 -3.81 -4.64 -5.35
CA CYS A 160 -4.84 -4.13 -6.26
C CYS A 160 -4.22 -3.19 -7.29
N ASN A 161 -3.99 -3.67 -8.49
CA ASN A 161 -3.36 -2.93 -9.58
C ASN A 161 -4.42 -2.40 -10.55
N HIS A 162 -4.26 -1.15 -10.99
CA HIS A 162 -5.24 -0.50 -11.86
C HIS A 162 -5.25 -1.09 -13.28
N ASP A 163 -4.09 -1.43 -13.82
CA ASP A 163 -3.92 -1.91 -15.20
C ASP A 163 -3.53 -3.39 -15.27
N ARG A 164 -3.86 -3.99 -16.42
CA ARG A 164 -3.59 -5.39 -16.70
C ARG A 164 -2.09 -5.70 -16.70
N GLN A 165 -1.27 -4.85 -17.32
CA GLN A 165 0.16 -5.06 -17.43
C GLN A 165 0.82 -5.17 -16.05
N THR A 166 0.52 -4.24 -15.15
CA THR A 166 1.03 -4.26 -13.78
C THR A 166 0.55 -5.50 -13.04
N THR A 167 -0.72 -5.87 -13.21
CA THR A 167 -1.29 -7.07 -12.59
C THR A 167 -0.57 -8.34 -13.06
N GLU A 168 -0.31 -8.48 -14.35
CA GLU A 168 0.42 -9.63 -14.91
C GLU A 168 1.86 -9.72 -14.39
N ILE A 169 2.54 -8.59 -14.20
CA ILE A 169 3.87 -8.52 -13.57
C ILE A 169 3.82 -9.04 -12.14
N PHE A 170 2.86 -8.58 -11.34
CA PHE A 170 2.68 -9.06 -9.97
C PHE A 170 2.33 -10.56 -9.92
N MET A 171 1.49 -11.03 -10.82
CA MET A 171 1.16 -12.46 -10.93
C MET A 171 2.39 -13.30 -11.31
N ALA A 172 3.25 -12.80 -12.19
CA ALA A 172 4.50 -13.48 -12.56
C ALA A 172 5.46 -13.55 -11.37
N ALA A 173 5.65 -12.45 -10.65
CA ALA A 173 6.45 -12.40 -9.43
C ALA A 173 5.93 -13.38 -8.35
N ALA A 174 4.60 -13.46 -8.18
CA ALA A 174 3.99 -14.37 -7.22
C ALA A 174 4.17 -15.87 -7.58
N ARG A 175 4.23 -16.21 -8.86
CA ARG A 175 4.53 -17.60 -9.31
C ARG A 175 5.97 -17.98 -9.05
N ALA A 176 6.88 -17.02 -9.17
CA ALA A 176 8.31 -17.21 -8.87
C ALA A 176 8.60 -17.20 -7.36
N PHE A 177 7.62 -16.82 -6.55
CA PHE A 177 7.74 -16.78 -5.10
C PHE A 177 7.93 -18.22 -4.58
N PRO A 178 8.98 -18.50 -3.78
CA PRO A 178 9.20 -19.85 -3.25
C PRO A 178 7.94 -20.33 -2.53
N ALA A 179 7.50 -21.55 -2.86
CA ALA A 179 6.44 -22.21 -2.11
C ALA A 179 6.88 -22.29 -0.64
N MET A 180 6.28 -21.47 0.21
CA MET A 180 6.58 -21.45 1.62
C MET A 180 5.74 -22.54 2.28
N ASN A 181 6.26 -23.77 2.23
CA ASN A 181 5.71 -24.90 2.97
C ASN A 181 5.96 -24.62 4.46
N GLY A 182 4.85 -24.38 5.18
CA GLY A 182 4.83 -24.43 6.63
C GLY A 182 4.99 -25.83 7.14
#